data_b767097caee5e09480ccf687e31848a0
#
_entry.id   b767097caee5e09480ccf687e31848a0
#
_cell.length_a   1.000
_cell.length_b   1.000
_cell.length_c   1.000
_cell.angle_alpha   90.00
_cell.angle_beta   90.00
_cell.angle_gamma   90.00
#
_symmetry.space_group_name_H-M   'P 1'
#
loop_
_entity.id
_entity.type
_entity.pdbx_description
1 polymer ?
#
loop_
_entity_poly.entity_id
_entity_poly.type
_entity_poly.pdbx_seq_one_letter_code
_entity_poly.pdbx_strand_id
1 'polypeptide(L)'
;MSNPLHVHVPWRLLESTLPFLIDRGLQPEVAFQGPDLDRAPAASLDNVGRALGAAGLAVTVHAPFHDLNPGALEPLVAEATRRRFLQTLEAADRLGARLVVFHPGYERWKYGGRDHLWLEQALRFWPPFIDLASRQGCAMALENVFEREPPPLANLLAQLDSPFLGHCFDVGHWHLFCSLPVDEWFFALGSRTIHLHLHDNFGRADDHLPVGEGSIDFGALFGQVGALAARPSMTLEAHDRPALLRSLAGVAPFLVR
;
A
#
# COMPACT_ATOMS: atom_id res chain seq x y z
N MET A 1 20.11 -6.79 7.59
CA MET A 1 18.98 -6.13 8.29
C MET A 1 17.71 -6.71 7.70
N SER A 2 16.74 -7.11 8.53
CA SER A 2 15.43 -7.62 8.07
C SER A 2 14.61 -6.51 7.42
N ASN A 3 13.73 -6.86 6.50
CA ASN A 3 12.78 -5.92 5.92
C ASN A 3 11.84 -5.41 7.03
N PRO A 4 11.53 -4.09 7.09
CA PRO A 4 10.53 -3.59 8.03
C PRO A 4 9.17 -4.24 7.76
N LEU A 5 8.57 -4.84 8.79
CA LEU A 5 7.29 -5.52 8.71
C LEU A 5 6.23 -4.73 9.46
N HIS A 6 5.16 -4.39 8.75
CA HIS A 6 3.97 -3.71 9.27
C HIS A 6 2.78 -4.67 9.31
N VAL A 7 1.73 -4.25 10.02
CA VAL A 7 0.45 -4.95 10.10
C VAL A 7 -0.68 -3.96 9.80
N HIS A 8 -1.59 -4.34 8.95
CA HIS A 8 -2.73 -3.51 8.57
C HIS A 8 -3.66 -3.31 9.77
N VAL A 9 -3.97 -2.05 10.10
CA VAL A 9 -4.86 -1.69 11.21
C VAL A 9 -5.79 -0.56 10.77
N PRO A 10 -7.11 -0.79 10.68
CA PRO A 10 -8.07 0.28 10.44
C PRO A 10 -7.99 1.37 11.51
N TRP A 11 -8.01 2.65 11.09
CA TRP A 11 -7.93 3.80 12.00
C TRP A 11 -8.91 3.70 13.19
N ARG A 12 -10.14 3.30 12.93
CA ARG A 12 -11.19 3.15 13.96
C ARG A 12 -10.87 2.09 15.04
N LEU A 13 -9.94 1.17 14.77
CA LEU A 13 -9.51 0.13 15.70
C LEU A 13 -8.14 0.43 16.32
N LEU A 14 -7.43 1.44 15.81
CA LEU A 14 -6.03 1.67 16.14
C LEU A 14 -5.84 1.97 17.64
N GLU A 15 -6.65 2.85 18.21
CA GLU A 15 -6.53 3.23 19.62
C GLU A 15 -6.69 2.01 20.55
N SER A 16 -7.67 1.14 20.27
CA SER A 16 -7.89 -0.09 21.04
C SER A 16 -6.83 -1.17 20.78
N THR A 17 -6.16 -1.12 19.63
CA THR A 17 -5.13 -2.09 19.23
C THR A 17 -3.72 -1.65 19.68
N LEU A 18 -3.54 -0.36 19.95
CA LEU A 18 -2.25 0.27 20.28
C LEU A 18 -1.46 -0.46 21.38
N PRO A 19 -2.06 -0.86 22.54
CA PRO A 19 -1.34 -1.61 23.57
C PRO A 19 -0.78 -2.94 23.06
N PHE A 20 -1.53 -3.65 22.22
CA PHE A 20 -1.09 -4.91 21.61
C PHE A 20 0.07 -4.70 20.63
N LEU A 21 0.02 -3.65 19.81
CA LEU A 21 1.10 -3.32 18.87
C LEU A 21 2.39 -3.01 19.62
N ILE A 22 2.32 -2.18 20.65
CA ILE A 22 3.48 -1.79 21.46
C ILE A 22 4.07 -3.00 22.20
N ASP A 23 3.23 -3.81 22.85
CA ASP A 23 3.68 -5.01 23.58
C ASP A 23 4.40 -6.02 22.67
N ARG A 24 3.95 -6.15 21.42
CA ARG A 24 4.52 -7.08 20.44
C ARG A 24 5.58 -6.48 19.55
N GLY A 25 5.85 -5.18 19.64
CA GLY A 25 6.77 -4.50 18.73
C GLY A 25 6.31 -4.50 17.27
N LEU A 26 4.98 -4.51 17.02
CA LEU A 26 4.39 -4.56 15.69
C LEU A 26 4.16 -3.15 15.15
N GLN A 27 4.71 -2.86 13.99
CA GLN A 27 4.57 -1.59 13.31
C GLN A 27 3.22 -1.54 12.58
N PRO A 28 2.39 -0.50 12.76
CA PRO A 28 1.11 -0.42 12.04
C PRO A 28 1.26 0.14 10.63
N GLU A 29 0.47 -0.39 9.71
CA GLU A 29 -0.03 0.33 8.56
C GLU A 29 -1.45 0.79 8.89
N VAL A 30 -1.62 2.10 9.04
CA VAL A 30 -2.89 2.69 9.46
C VAL A 30 -3.77 2.92 8.25
N ALA A 31 -4.89 2.18 8.15
CA ALA A 31 -5.81 2.30 7.03
C ALA A 31 -6.97 3.23 7.34
N PHE A 32 -7.19 4.20 6.46
CA PHE A 32 -8.31 5.15 6.54
C PHE A 32 -9.38 4.84 5.52
N GLN A 33 -10.63 4.99 5.94
CA GLN A 33 -11.75 5.18 5.03
C GLN A 33 -12.08 6.68 4.90
N GLY A 34 -12.76 7.10 3.83
CA GLY A 34 -13.11 8.51 3.63
C GLY A 34 -13.78 9.17 4.85
N PRO A 35 -14.81 8.55 5.47
CA PRO A 35 -15.42 9.09 6.69
C PRO A 35 -14.51 9.15 7.92
N ASP A 36 -13.46 8.32 7.99
CA ASP A 36 -12.48 8.37 9.07
C ASP A 36 -11.69 9.69 8.99
N LEU A 37 -11.24 10.08 7.80
CA LEU A 37 -10.51 11.33 7.56
C LEU A 37 -11.32 12.58 7.88
N ASP A 38 -12.66 12.53 7.71
CA ASP A 38 -13.54 13.65 8.07
C ASP A 38 -13.71 13.79 9.58
N ARG A 39 -13.48 12.72 10.35
CA ARG A 39 -13.80 12.63 11.78
C ARG A 39 -12.59 12.50 12.68
N ALA A 40 -11.43 12.09 12.14
CA ALA A 40 -10.23 11.89 12.95
C ALA A 40 -9.78 13.21 13.57
N PRO A 41 -9.83 13.36 14.90
CA PRO A 41 -9.36 14.59 15.53
C PRO A 41 -7.83 14.71 15.37
N ALA A 42 -7.35 15.89 15.00
CA ALA A 42 -5.91 16.16 14.87
C ALA A 42 -5.13 15.74 16.13
N ALA A 43 -5.68 16.04 17.31
CA ALA A 43 -5.06 15.67 18.59
C ALA A 43 -4.96 14.15 18.79
N SER A 44 -5.92 13.36 18.28
CA SER A 44 -5.84 11.89 18.35
C SER A 44 -4.74 11.35 17.43
N LEU A 45 -4.61 11.87 16.20
CA LEU A 45 -3.53 11.53 15.30
C LEU A 45 -2.16 11.84 15.92
N ASP A 46 -1.99 13.05 16.47
CA ASP A 46 -0.76 13.49 17.14
C ASP A 46 -0.43 12.63 18.38
N ASN A 47 -1.45 12.23 19.17
CA ASN A 47 -1.27 11.38 20.34
C ASN A 47 -0.81 9.98 19.96
N VAL A 48 -1.45 9.37 18.96
CA VAL A 48 -1.10 8.05 18.46
C VAL A 48 0.31 8.07 17.85
N GLY A 49 0.62 9.06 17.01
CA GLY A 49 1.95 9.21 16.41
C GLY A 49 3.05 9.32 17.47
N ARG A 50 2.83 10.12 18.53
CA ARG A 50 3.76 10.22 19.66
C ARG A 50 3.91 8.91 20.43
N ALA A 51 2.83 8.19 20.67
CA ALA A 51 2.87 6.91 21.39
C ALA A 51 3.66 5.84 20.59
N LEU A 52 3.42 5.74 19.29
CA LEU A 52 4.15 4.82 18.39
C LEU A 52 5.64 5.21 18.29
N GLY A 53 5.92 6.50 18.11
CA GLY A 53 7.29 7.01 18.07
C GLY A 53 8.06 6.77 19.38
N ALA A 54 7.42 6.98 20.54
CA ALA A 54 8.01 6.68 21.85
C ALA A 54 8.30 5.19 22.04
N ALA A 55 7.52 4.32 21.41
CA ALA A 55 7.75 2.87 21.38
C ALA A 55 8.77 2.42 20.32
N GLY A 56 9.31 3.35 19.52
CA GLY A 56 10.24 3.04 18.42
C GLY A 56 9.59 2.33 17.24
N LEU A 57 8.27 2.43 17.09
CA LEU A 57 7.51 1.80 16.02
C LEU A 57 7.32 2.78 14.85
N ALA A 58 7.73 2.35 13.66
CA ALA A 58 7.47 3.10 12.42
C ALA A 58 6.01 2.93 12.00
N VAL A 59 5.51 3.93 11.26
CA VAL A 59 4.13 3.97 10.77
C VAL A 59 4.15 4.06 9.25
N THR A 60 3.29 3.29 8.61
CA THR A 60 2.84 3.50 7.24
C THR A 60 1.34 3.79 7.25
N VAL A 61 0.82 4.31 6.16
CA VAL A 61 -0.61 4.67 6.03
C VAL A 61 -1.15 4.10 4.73
N HIS A 62 -2.35 3.56 4.78
CA HIS A 62 -3.13 3.18 3.61
C HIS A 62 -4.25 4.19 3.36
N ALA A 63 -4.27 4.79 2.20
CA ALA A 63 -5.27 5.78 1.80
C ALA A 63 -6.64 5.13 1.54
N PRO A 64 -7.76 5.85 1.71
CA PRO A 64 -9.04 5.38 1.23
C PRO A 64 -9.02 5.22 -0.30
N PHE A 65 -9.74 4.23 -0.80
CA PHE A 65 -9.71 3.88 -2.22
C PHE A 65 -11.11 3.71 -2.85
N HIS A 66 -12.14 3.39 -2.06
CA HIS A 66 -13.49 3.18 -2.59
C HIS A 66 -13.98 4.39 -3.36
N ASP A 67 -14.34 4.17 -4.65
CA ASP A 67 -14.83 5.18 -5.60
C ASP A 67 -13.85 6.33 -5.91
N LEU A 68 -12.59 6.24 -5.46
CA LEU A 68 -11.57 7.23 -5.73
C LEU A 68 -10.72 6.83 -6.94
N ASN A 69 -10.37 7.83 -7.77
CA ASN A 69 -9.64 7.55 -8.99
C ASN A 69 -8.77 8.76 -9.42
N PRO A 70 -7.44 8.67 -9.27
CA PRO A 70 -6.50 9.68 -9.76
C PRO A 70 -6.53 9.91 -11.27
N GLY A 71 -6.95 8.88 -12.03
CA GLY A 71 -7.10 8.96 -13.49
C GLY A 71 -8.53 9.22 -13.96
N ALA A 72 -9.40 9.75 -13.08
CA ALA A 72 -10.81 9.98 -13.40
C ALA A 72 -11.00 10.97 -14.56
N LEU A 73 -11.90 10.61 -15.50
CA LEU A 73 -12.36 11.49 -16.57
C LEU A 73 -13.44 12.46 -16.07
N GLU A 74 -14.16 12.09 -15.00
CA GLU A 74 -15.16 12.94 -14.38
C GLU A 74 -14.51 13.89 -13.36
N PRO A 75 -14.61 15.22 -13.56
CA PRO A 75 -13.96 16.20 -12.70
C PRO A 75 -14.36 16.12 -11.22
N LEU A 76 -15.61 15.78 -10.91
CA LEU A 76 -16.08 15.65 -9.53
C LEU A 76 -15.46 14.46 -8.82
N VAL A 77 -15.21 13.35 -9.51
CA VAL A 77 -14.50 12.19 -8.96
C VAL A 77 -13.04 12.55 -8.73
N ALA A 78 -12.39 13.22 -9.68
CA ALA A 78 -11.01 13.70 -9.52
C ALA A 78 -10.87 14.65 -8.33
N GLU A 79 -11.83 15.56 -8.12
CA GLU A 79 -11.81 16.51 -6.99
C GLU A 79 -12.03 15.79 -5.66
N ALA A 80 -12.99 14.87 -5.58
CA ALA A 80 -13.20 14.05 -4.40
C ALA A 80 -11.93 13.25 -4.05
N THR A 81 -11.29 12.63 -5.05
CA THR A 81 -10.02 11.91 -4.89
C THR A 81 -8.92 12.83 -4.38
N ARG A 82 -8.77 14.02 -4.97
CA ARG A 82 -7.79 15.03 -4.55
C ARG A 82 -7.96 15.40 -3.08
N ARG A 83 -9.19 15.69 -2.67
CA ARG A 83 -9.51 16.03 -1.28
C ARG A 83 -9.12 14.90 -0.33
N ARG A 84 -9.49 13.65 -0.63
CA ARG A 84 -9.17 12.49 0.21
C ARG A 84 -7.68 12.24 0.34
N PHE A 85 -6.94 12.38 -0.76
CA PHE A 85 -5.48 12.16 -0.74
C PHE A 85 -4.74 13.26 0.00
N LEU A 86 -5.19 14.53 -0.07
CA LEU A 86 -4.64 15.60 0.75
C LEU A 86 -4.89 15.35 2.25
N GLN A 87 -6.11 14.95 2.62
CA GLN A 87 -6.44 14.58 4.00
C GLN A 87 -5.59 13.39 4.49
N THR A 88 -5.32 12.42 3.61
CA THR A 88 -4.46 11.26 3.95
C THR A 88 -3.02 11.70 4.22
N LEU A 89 -2.44 12.55 3.37
CA LEU A 89 -1.07 13.06 3.59
C LEU A 89 -0.98 13.93 4.85
N GLU A 90 -2.02 14.70 5.18
CA GLU A 90 -2.08 15.44 6.45
C GLU A 90 -2.13 14.50 7.65
N ALA A 91 -2.95 13.44 7.59
CA ALA A 91 -3.03 12.43 8.65
C ALA A 91 -1.70 11.66 8.79
N ALA A 92 -1.06 11.32 7.68
CA ALA A 92 0.24 10.65 7.65
C ALA A 92 1.35 11.51 8.30
N ASP A 93 1.38 12.81 8.01
CA ASP A 93 2.32 13.76 8.64
C ASP A 93 2.14 13.80 10.15
N ARG A 94 0.91 13.93 10.65
CA ARG A 94 0.58 13.90 12.09
C ARG A 94 0.93 12.60 12.79
N LEU A 95 0.79 11.47 12.09
CA LEU A 95 1.18 10.14 12.58
C LEU A 95 2.69 9.93 12.55
N GLY A 96 3.45 10.77 11.86
CA GLY A 96 4.88 10.58 11.60
C GLY A 96 5.17 9.45 10.64
N ALA A 97 4.25 9.16 9.72
CA ALA A 97 4.38 8.10 8.75
C ALA A 97 5.49 8.40 7.74
N ARG A 98 6.15 7.33 7.26
CA ARG A 98 7.24 7.41 6.28
C ARG A 98 6.83 6.97 4.89
N LEU A 99 5.67 6.34 4.77
CA LEU A 99 5.14 5.85 3.52
C LEU A 99 3.61 5.89 3.56
N VAL A 100 3.00 6.25 2.42
CA VAL A 100 1.55 6.15 2.20
C VAL A 100 1.30 5.31 0.96
N VAL A 101 0.46 4.29 1.11
CA VAL A 101 -0.02 3.46 0.00
C VAL A 101 -1.29 4.08 -0.58
N PHE A 102 -1.35 4.15 -1.91
CA PHE A 102 -2.49 4.63 -2.68
C PHE A 102 -2.86 3.66 -3.77
N HIS A 103 -4.15 3.48 -4.01
CA HIS A 103 -4.63 2.82 -5.21
C HIS A 103 -4.54 3.77 -6.42
N PRO A 104 -4.06 3.31 -7.58
CA PRO A 104 -3.93 4.13 -8.78
C PRO A 104 -5.27 4.39 -9.48
N GLY A 105 -6.32 3.64 -9.11
CA GLY A 105 -7.65 3.77 -9.69
C GLY A 105 -7.77 3.30 -11.15
N TYR A 106 -6.76 2.55 -11.64
CA TYR A 106 -6.82 1.95 -12.96
C TYR A 106 -7.76 0.75 -12.97
N GLU A 107 -8.60 0.69 -13.98
CA GLU A 107 -9.45 -0.45 -14.28
C GLU A 107 -9.70 -0.51 -15.79
N ARG A 108 -9.17 -1.51 -16.46
CA ARG A 108 -9.16 -1.64 -17.92
C ARG A 108 -10.55 -1.44 -18.54
N TRP A 109 -11.57 -2.02 -17.94
CA TRP A 109 -12.94 -1.97 -18.48
C TRP A 109 -13.56 -0.58 -18.35
N LYS A 110 -13.24 0.18 -17.32
CA LYS A 110 -13.70 1.56 -17.11
C LYS A 110 -13.26 2.49 -18.24
N TYR A 111 -12.08 2.25 -18.82
CA TYR A 111 -11.54 3.04 -19.92
C TYR A 111 -11.71 2.38 -21.29
N GLY A 112 -12.43 1.25 -21.37
CA GLY A 112 -12.67 0.53 -22.63
C GLY A 112 -11.39 0.06 -23.31
N GLY A 113 -10.37 -0.34 -22.53
CA GLY A 113 -9.05 -0.76 -23.02
C GLY A 113 -8.18 0.39 -23.57
N ARG A 114 -8.55 1.66 -23.32
CA ARG A 114 -7.81 2.86 -23.74
C ARG A 114 -7.02 3.41 -22.56
N ASP A 115 -5.96 2.73 -22.17
CA ASP A 115 -5.15 3.01 -20.97
C ASP A 115 -4.59 4.43 -20.95
N HIS A 116 -4.31 5.01 -22.14
CA HIS A 116 -3.83 6.37 -22.26
C HIS A 116 -4.79 7.41 -21.67
N LEU A 117 -6.12 7.15 -21.68
CA LEU A 117 -7.08 8.08 -21.09
C LEU A 117 -6.91 8.21 -19.57
N TRP A 118 -6.68 7.06 -18.89
CA TRP A 118 -6.36 7.05 -17.49
C TRP A 118 -4.99 7.66 -17.23
N LEU A 119 -3.97 7.26 -18.00
CA LEU A 119 -2.59 7.70 -17.82
C LEU A 119 -2.45 9.22 -17.94
N GLU A 120 -3.08 9.84 -18.94
CA GLU A 120 -3.04 11.30 -19.12
C GLU A 120 -3.61 12.05 -17.90
N GLN A 121 -4.70 11.59 -17.30
CA GLN A 121 -5.27 12.21 -16.11
C GLN A 121 -4.39 11.96 -14.88
N ALA A 122 -3.91 10.73 -14.69
CA ALA A 122 -3.03 10.38 -13.59
C ALA A 122 -1.72 11.19 -13.62
N LEU A 123 -1.11 11.39 -14.79
CA LEU A 123 0.09 12.22 -14.94
C LEU A 123 -0.13 13.69 -14.54
N ARG A 124 -1.35 14.21 -14.70
CA ARG A 124 -1.72 15.56 -14.24
C ARG A 124 -2.07 15.60 -12.76
N PHE A 125 -2.54 14.50 -12.23
CA PHE A 125 -3.04 14.40 -10.85
C PHE A 125 -1.91 14.31 -9.82
N TRP A 126 -0.93 13.43 -10.03
CA TRP A 126 0.08 13.06 -9.02
C TRP A 126 1.12 14.12 -8.67
N PRO A 127 1.61 14.99 -9.57
CA PRO A 127 2.73 15.89 -9.27
C PRO A 127 2.56 16.72 -7.99
N PRO A 128 1.41 17.38 -7.71
CA PRO A 128 1.25 18.17 -6.48
C PRO A 128 1.35 17.32 -5.19
N PHE A 129 0.97 16.04 -5.26
CA PHE A 129 1.07 15.11 -4.12
C PHE A 129 2.50 14.66 -3.90
N ILE A 130 3.25 14.40 -4.98
CA ILE A 130 4.68 14.07 -4.95
C ILE A 130 5.46 15.22 -4.29
N ASP A 131 5.18 16.46 -4.69
CA ASP A 131 5.79 17.65 -4.10
C ASP A 131 5.48 17.80 -2.61
N LEU A 132 4.24 17.52 -2.20
CA LEU A 132 3.83 17.56 -0.79
C LEU A 132 4.52 16.46 0.02
N ALA A 133 4.47 15.22 -0.46
CA ALA A 133 5.11 14.06 0.17
C ALA A 133 6.64 14.26 0.31
N SER A 134 7.28 14.82 -0.72
CA SER A 134 8.71 15.17 -0.67
C SER A 134 9.02 16.16 0.46
N ARG A 135 8.21 17.20 0.63
CA ARG A 135 8.40 18.18 1.72
C ARG A 135 8.19 17.57 3.10
N GLN A 136 7.32 16.58 3.21
CA GLN A 136 7.06 15.84 4.46
C GLN A 136 8.10 14.76 4.73
N GLY A 137 8.97 14.44 3.76
CA GLY A 137 9.91 13.31 3.85
C GLY A 137 9.20 11.96 3.90
N CYS A 138 8.01 11.88 3.29
CA CYS A 138 7.15 10.71 3.21
C CYS A 138 7.15 10.16 1.78
N ALA A 139 7.39 8.86 1.60
CA ALA A 139 7.26 8.22 0.30
C ALA A 139 5.79 7.89 -0.02
N MET A 140 5.46 7.76 -1.28
CA MET A 140 4.17 7.26 -1.77
C MET A 140 4.39 5.98 -2.56
N ALA A 141 3.53 4.99 -2.38
CA ALA A 141 3.56 3.76 -3.14
C ALA A 141 2.22 3.54 -3.85
N LEU A 142 2.26 3.26 -5.15
CA LEU A 142 1.08 2.91 -5.94
C LEU A 142 0.93 1.39 -5.94
N GLU A 143 -0.20 0.91 -5.46
CA GLU A 143 -0.51 -0.50 -5.32
C GLU A 143 -1.11 -1.07 -6.61
N ASN A 144 -0.68 -2.27 -7.03
CA ASN A 144 -1.39 -2.99 -8.07
C ASN A 144 -2.69 -3.58 -7.53
N VAL A 145 -3.80 -3.33 -8.21
CA VAL A 145 -5.12 -3.85 -7.85
C VAL A 145 -5.71 -4.68 -9.00
N PHE A 146 -6.20 -4.03 -10.06
CA PHE A 146 -6.86 -4.68 -11.20
C PHE A 146 -5.97 -4.80 -12.44
N GLU A 147 -4.69 -4.49 -12.31
CA GLU A 147 -3.74 -4.55 -13.42
C GLU A 147 -3.44 -6.01 -13.80
N ARG A 148 -3.79 -6.36 -15.01
CA ARG A 148 -3.48 -7.69 -15.56
C ARG A 148 -2.02 -7.83 -16.00
N GLU A 149 -1.36 -6.70 -16.20
CA GLU A 149 0.00 -6.57 -16.74
C GLU A 149 0.65 -5.30 -16.15
N PRO A 150 1.99 -5.24 -16.03
CA PRO A 150 2.70 -4.09 -15.45
C PRO A 150 2.59 -2.75 -16.21
N PRO A 151 2.41 -2.70 -17.56
CA PRO A 151 2.56 -1.48 -18.33
C PRO A 151 1.79 -0.25 -17.84
N PRO A 152 0.54 -0.32 -17.35
CA PRO A 152 -0.15 0.86 -16.84
C PRO A 152 0.63 1.54 -15.71
N LEU A 153 1.02 0.79 -14.68
CA LEU A 153 1.80 1.30 -13.56
C LEU A 153 3.24 1.65 -13.94
N ALA A 154 3.90 0.80 -14.73
CA ALA A 154 5.27 1.03 -15.16
C ALA A 154 5.40 2.33 -15.96
N ASN A 155 4.48 2.59 -16.89
CA ASN A 155 4.45 3.82 -17.68
C ASN A 155 4.19 5.06 -16.81
N LEU A 156 3.28 4.97 -15.85
CA LEU A 156 2.99 6.06 -14.92
C LEU A 156 4.22 6.39 -14.07
N LEU A 157 4.82 5.39 -13.43
CA LEU A 157 5.99 5.56 -12.56
C LEU A 157 7.22 6.04 -13.33
N ALA A 158 7.41 5.56 -14.56
CA ALA A 158 8.52 6.00 -15.42
C ALA A 158 8.41 7.47 -15.84
N GLN A 159 7.19 7.94 -16.13
CA GLN A 159 6.98 9.34 -16.56
C GLN A 159 6.98 10.33 -15.39
N LEU A 160 6.50 9.93 -14.20
CA LEU A 160 6.57 10.77 -13.00
C LEU A 160 7.96 10.81 -12.38
N ASP A 161 8.76 9.80 -12.53
CA ASP A 161 10.17 9.61 -12.16
C ASP A 161 10.63 10.36 -10.91
N SER A 162 10.01 10.06 -9.78
CA SER A 162 10.31 10.68 -8.49
C SER A 162 10.88 9.66 -7.49
N PRO A 163 11.89 10.04 -6.67
CA PRO A 163 12.37 9.20 -5.58
C PRO A 163 11.36 9.06 -4.43
N PHE A 164 10.31 9.90 -4.41
CA PHE A 164 9.23 9.84 -3.43
C PHE A 164 8.01 9.07 -3.92
N LEU A 165 8.07 8.46 -5.12
CA LEU A 165 6.99 7.66 -5.68
C LEU A 165 7.52 6.30 -6.13
N GLY A 166 6.99 5.23 -5.58
CA GLY A 166 7.32 3.86 -5.94
C GLY A 166 6.08 3.00 -6.14
N HIS A 167 6.34 1.70 -6.23
CA HIS A 167 5.35 0.65 -6.39
C HIS A 167 5.13 -0.08 -5.06
N CYS A 168 3.89 -0.31 -4.68
CA CYS A 168 3.49 -1.29 -3.68
C CYS A 168 3.04 -2.55 -4.42
N PHE A 169 3.78 -3.66 -4.27
CA PHE A 169 3.37 -4.93 -4.84
C PHE A 169 2.44 -5.66 -3.88
N ASP A 170 1.16 -5.72 -4.24
CA ASP A 170 0.20 -6.57 -3.57
C ASP A 170 0.19 -7.95 -4.23
N VAL A 171 0.58 -8.97 -3.47
CA VAL A 171 0.72 -10.33 -3.97
C VAL A 171 -0.62 -11.03 -4.17
N GLY A 172 -1.62 -10.70 -3.35
CA GLY A 172 -2.95 -11.28 -3.46
C GLY A 172 -3.71 -10.74 -4.68
N HIS A 173 -3.65 -9.43 -4.90
CA HIS A 173 -4.20 -8.81 -6.10
C HIS A 173 -3.50 -9.31 -7.38
N TRP A 174 -2.15 -9.41 -7.34
CA TRP A 174 -1.41 -10.01 -8.44
C TRP A 174 -1.91 -11.43 -8.74
N HIS A 175 -2.04 -12.28 -7.72
CA HIS A 175 -2.47 -13.67 -7.89
C HIS A 175 -3.90 -13.79 -8.43
N LEU A 176 -4.76 -12.83 -8.10
CA LEU A 176 -6.17 -12.81 -8.49
C LEU A 176 -6.39 -12.22 -9.89
N PHE A 177 -5.71 -11.15 -10.24
CA PHE A 177 -6.02 -10.33 -11.43
C PHE A 177 -4.96 -10.40 -12.52
N CYS A 178 -3.70 -10.65 -12.19
CA CYS A 178 -2.61 -10.66 -13.16
C CYS A 178 -2.62 -11.92 -14.02
N SER A 179 -2.19 -11.78 -15.27
CA SER A 179 -2.04 -12.89 -16.22
C SER A 179 -0.59 -13.34 -16.42
N LEU A 180 0.36 -12.65 -15.78
CA LEU A 180 1.80 -12.90 -15.93
C LEU A 180 2.40 -13.52 -14.65
N PRO A 181 3.45 -14.34 -14.77
CA PRO A 181 4.16 -14.86 -13.63
C PRO A 181 4.90 -13.76 -12.85
N VAL A 182 5.22 -14.04 -11.58
CA VAL A 182 5.78 -13.04 -10.65
C VAL A 182 7.13 -12.48 -11.09
N ASP A 183 7.96 -13.27 -11.73
CA ASP A 183 9.28 -12.86 -12.23
C ASP A 183 9.16 -11.83 -13.37
N GLU A 184 8.17 -11.97 -14.27
CA GLU A 184 7.89 -10.97 -15.30
C GLU A 184 7.38 -9.66 -14.70
N TRP A 185 6.56 -9.73 -13.65
CA TRP A 185 6.12 -8.55 -12.92
C TRP A 185 7.31 -7.81 -12.28
N PHE A 186 8.17 -8.55 -11.57
CA PHE A 186 9.35 -7.97 -10.93
C PHE A 186 10.41 -7.51 -11.94
N PHE A 187 10.51 -8.13 -13.10
CA PHE A 187 11.36 -7.62 -14.19
C PHE A 187 10.95 -6.20 -14.61
N ALA A 188 9.65 -5.93 -14.70
CA ALA A 188 9.12 -4.63 -15.11
C ALA A 188 9.13 -3.57 -13.99
N LEU A 189 8.76 -3.94 -12.76
CA LEU A 189 8.48 -3.02 -11.65
C LEU A 189 9.36 -3.22 -10.42
N GLY A 190 10.15 -4.28 -10.35
CA GLY A 190 10.95 -4.60 -9.16
C GLY A 190 11.87 -3.47 -8.71
N SER A 191 12.53 -2.77 -9.64
CA SER A 191 13.40 -1.62 -9.31
C SER A 191 12.65 -0.43 -8.71
N ARG A 192 11.34 -0.38 -8.88
CA ARG A 192 10.46 0.69 -8.33
C ARG A 192 9.67 0.20 -7.12
N THR A 193 9.75 -1.09 -6.75
CA THR A 193 9.01 -1.67 -5.63
C THR A 193 9.66 -1.26 -4.31
N ILE A 194 8.92 -0.48 -3.50
CA ILE A 194 9.35 0.05 -2.21
C ILE A 194 8.54 -0.50 -1.04
N HIS A 195 7.40 -1.13 -1.34
CA HIS A 195 6.50 -1.74 -0.37
C HIS A 195 5.83 -2.99 -0.94
N LEU A 196 5.40 -3.89 -0.05
CA LEU A 196 4.59 -5.07 -0.41
C LEU A 196 3.40 -5.20 0.54
N HIS A 197 2.25 -5.62 0.00
CA HIS A 197 1.17 -6.18 0.78
C HIS A 197 1.19 -7.70 0.67
N LEU A 198 1.04 -8.36 1.82
CA LEU A 198 1.18 -9.81 1.94
C LEU A 198 -0.09 -10.39 2.58
N HIS A 199 -0.85 -11.10 1.79
CA HIS A 199 -1.96 -11.96 2.18
C HIS A 199 -2.07 -13.08 1.14
N ASP A 200 -2.86 -14.09 1.42
CA ASP A 200 -3.02 -15.24 0.53
C ASP A 200 -4.45 -15.36 0.02
N ASN A 201 -4.64 -16.05 -1.07
CA ASN A 201 -5.93 -16.42 -1.62
C ASN A 201 -5.80 -17.62 -2.57
N PHE A 202 -6.91 -18.12 -3.08
CA PHE A 202 -6.95 -19.23 -4.04
C PHE A 202 -7.14 -18.79 -5.51
N GLY A 203 -6.89 -17.52 -5.85
CA GLY A 203 -7.07 -16.96 -7.20
C GLY A 203 -8.54 -16.84 -7.64
N ARG A 204 -9.49 -16.76 -6.70
CA ARG A 204 -10.93 -16.67 -6.99
C ARG A 204 -11.62 -15.49 -6.33
N ALA A 205 -11.16 -15.09 -5.16
CA ALA A 205 -11.64 -13.98 -4.38
C ALA A 205 -10.47 -13.38 -3.60
N ASP A 206 -10.63 -12.13 -3.21
CA ASP A 206 -9.67 -11.41 -2.39
C ASP A 206 -9.91 -11.76 -0.90
N ASP A 207 -9.53 -12.99 -0.53
CA ASP A 207 -9.89 -13.61 0.74
C ASP A 207 -9.05 -13.12 1.93
N HIS A 208 -7.92 -12.45 1.69
CA HIS A 208 -6.96 -12.03 2.71
C HIS A 208 -6.63 -13.16 3.72
N LEU A 209 -6.39 -14.37 3.21
CA LEU A 209 -5.99 -15.51 4.02
C LEU A 209 -4.60 -15.27 4.63
N PRO A 210 -4.30 -15.88 5.77
CA PRO A 210 -2.96 -15.89 6.31
C PRO A 210 -1.94 -16.42 5.30
N VAL A 211 -0.73 -15.83 5.32
CA VAL A 211 0.39 -16.23 4.46
C VAL A 211 0.65 -17.73 4.54
N GLY A 212 0.54 -18.42 3.41
CA GLY A 212 0.71 -19.86 3.27
C GLY A 212 -0.56 -20.70 3.49
N GLU A 213 -1.74 -20.09 3.67
CA GLU A 213 -3.02 -20.79 3.79
C GLU A 213 -3.84 -20.81 2.48
N GLY A 214 -3.37 -20.15 1.42
CA GLY A 214 -3.95 -20.16 0.08
C GLY A 214 -3.10 -20.95 -0.92
N SER A 215 -2.94 -20.40 -2.13
CA SER A 215 -2.21 -21.06 -3.22
C SER A 215 -1.06 -20.23 -3.79
N ILE A 216 -0.72 -19.10 -3.18
CA ILE A 216 0.38 -18.24 -3.63
C ILE A 216 1.73 -18.89 -3.31
N ASP A 217 2.64 -18.94 -4.29
CA ASP A 217 4.02 -19.38 -4.08
C ASP A 217 4.88 -18.25 -3.47
N PHE A 218 4.84 -18.15 -2.13
CA PHE A 218 5.66 -17.21 -1.40
C PHE A 218 7.17 -17.48 -1.53
N GLY A 219 7.57 -18.71 -1.84
CA GLY A 219 8.97 -19.04 -2.13
C GLY A 219 9.47 -18.34 -3.38
N ALA A 220 8.70 -18.41 -4.47
CA ALA A 220 8.98 -17.68 -5.70
C ALA A 220 8.96 -16.16 -5.49
N LEU A 221 7.95 -15.63 -4.78
CA LEU A 221 7.88 -14.19 -4.45
C LEU A 221 9.14 -13.72 -3.71
N PHE A 222 9.48 -14.35 -2.59
CA PHE A 222 10.62 -13.94 -1.78
C PHE A 222 11.97 -14.18 -2.47
N GLY A 223 12.03 -15.08 -3.45
CA GLY A 223 13.13 -15.19 -4.40
C GLY A 223 13.35 -13.90 -5.19
N GLN A 224 12.27 -13.32 -5.74
CA GLN A 224 12.32 -12.03 -6.46
C GLN A 224 12.66 -10.86 -5.52
N VAL A 225 12.01 -10.79 -4.36
CA VAL A 225 12.28 -9.75 -3.36
C VAL A 225 13.73 -9.78 -2.89
N GLY A 226 14.29 -10.97 -2.70
CA GLY A 226 15.69 -11.16 -2.31
C GLY A 226 16.71 -10.69 -3.36
N ALA A 227 16.32 -10.62 -4.63
CA ALA A 227 17.15 -10.14 -5.73
C ALA A 227 17.11 -8.60 -5.90
N LEU A 228 16.22 -7.88 -5.21
CA LEU A 228 16.13 -6.42 -5.30
C LEU A 228 17.34 -5.73 -4.67
N ALA A 229 17.80 -4.66 -5.30
CA ALA A 229 18.90 -3.84 -4.80
C ALA A 229 18.56 -3.12 -3.47
N ALA A 230 17.31 -2.73 -3.29
CA ALA A 230 16.78 -2.16 -2.06
C ALA A 230 15.74 -3.10 -1.46
N ARG A 231 15.67 -3.15 -0.13
CA ARG A 231 14.69 -3.98 0.58
C ARG A 231 13.39 -3.19 0.80
N PRO A 232 12.27 -3.57 0.18
CA PRO A 232 10.99 -2.95 0.44
C PRO A 232 10.52 -3.22 1.87
N SER A 233 9.73 -2.32 2.45
CA SER A 233 8.92 -2.63 3.63
C SER A 233 7.74 -3.51 3.23
N MET A 234 7.09 -4.14 4.22
CA MET A 234 6.02 -5.09 3.98
C MET A 234 4.89 -4.87 4.97
N THR A 235 3.65 -5.08 4.54
CA THR A 235 2.47 -5.09 5.41
C THR A 235 1.77 -6.45 5.32
N LEU A 236 1.47 -7.05 6.48
CA LEU A 236 0.55 -8.19 6.56
C LEU A 236 -0.87 -7.68 6.62
N GLU A 237 -1.70 -8.11 5.69
CA GLU A 237 -3.11 -7.77 5.66
C GLU A 237 -3.95 -8.94 6.17
N ALA A 238 -4.53 -8.76 7.33
CA ALA A 238 -5.32 -9.79 8.00
C ALA A 238 -6.62 -9.19 8.55
N HIS A 239 -7.73 -9.93 8.43
CA HIS A 239 -9.03 -9.48 8.87
C HIS A 239 -9.19 -9.40 10.40
N ASP A 240 -8.44 -10.23 11.14
CA ASP A 240 -8.50 -10.29 12.59
C ASP A 240 -7.16 -10.69 13.22
N ARG A 241 -7.11 -10.60 14.55
CA ARG A 241 -5.90 -10.93 15.31
C ARG A 241 -5.47 -12.42 15.18
N PRO A 242 -6.35 -13.42 15.23
CA PRO A 242 -5.98 -14.80 14.95
C PRO A 242 -5.34 -15.01 13.57
N ALA A 243 -5.92 -14.42 12.51
CA ALA A 243 -5.36 -14.46 11.16
C ALA A 243 -4.00 -13.78 11.10
N LEU A 244 -3.84 -12.61 11.74
CA LEU A 244 -2.56 -11.91 11.85
C LEU A 244 -1.48 -12.79 12.49
N LEU A 245 -1.78 -13.47 13.59
CA LEU A 245 -0.81 -14.34 14.27
C LEU A 245 -0.38 -15.53 13.39
N ARG A 246 -1.29 -16.07 12.58
CA ARG A 246 -0.94 -17.10 11.59
C ARG A 246 -0.11 -16.53 10.44
N SER A 247 -0.45 -15.35 9.94
CA SER A 247 0.34 -14.66 8.91
C SER A 247 1.76 -14.37 9.35
N LEU A 248 1.94 -13.93 10.62
CA LEU A 248 3.28 -13.73 11.21
C LEU A 248 4.08 -15.04 11.26
N ALA A 249 3.44 -16.16 11.58
CA ALA A 249 4.09 -17.48 11.56
C ALA A 249 4.42 -17.91 10.13
N GLY A 250 3.50 -17.69 9.17
CA GLY A 250 3.65 -18.05 7.76
C GLY A 250 4.77 -17.27 7.06
N VAL A 251 4.93 -15.99 7.36
CA VAL A 251 5.97 -15.15 6.74
C VAL A 251 7.36 -15.32 7.38
N ALA A 252 7.42 -15.77 8.64
CA ALA A 252 8.66 -15.87 9.40
C ALA A 252 9.83 -16.60 8.68
N PRO A 253 9.61 -17.73 7.98
CA PRO A 253 10.68 -18.42 7.24
C PRO A 253 11.36 -17.57 6.17
N PHE A 254 10.69 -16.55 5.66
CA PHE A 254 11.15 -15.69 4.57
C PHE A 254 11.87 -14.42 5.06
N LEU A 255 11.67 -14.02 6.32
CA LEU A 255 12.26 -12.80 6.88
C LEU A 255 13.69 -12.97 7.41
N VAL A 256 14.16 -14.20 7.58
CA VAL A 256 15.44 -14.55 8.26
C VAL A 256 16.63 -14.59 7.30
N ARG A 257 16.49 -14.20 6.04
CA ARG A 257 17.56 -14.26 5.04
C ARG A 257 18.23 -12.92 4.76
#